data_a9066ba3e82e13fbd26b4ef907f8d982
#
_entry.id   a9066ba3e82e13fbd26b4ef907f8d982
#
_cell.length_a   1.000
_cell.length_b   1.000
_cell.length_c   1.000
_cell.angle_alpha   90.00
_cell.angle_beta   90.00
_cell.angle_gamma   90.00
#
_symmetry.space_group_name_H-M   'P 1'
#
loop_
_entity.id
_entity.type
_entity.pdbx_description
1 polymer ?
#
loop_
_entity_poly.entity_id
_entity_poly.type
_entity_poly.pdbx_seq_one_letter_code
_entity_poly.pdbx_strand_id
1 'polypeptide(L)'
;MSNTLFKLAPLAALFAAALPALATNGMNMEGYGPVSTALGGASQAIDHGTAAMAQNPATLGLMAPGARLDAALGVLGPKVASSMAGMPTARSSGTSYLMPAFGYARRSGSLTYGLGVFAQGGMGTEYAADSFLAAGSGAPVRSELGVGRVLMPLAWQATPELTLGATLDFMWASLDMRMAASGAQLGALVTAASGNLGAALPALGGAPWARIDFSNDNKFSGAASSTGWAAKLGAVYRASSTLNLGASYQSKSSLKDMKTSAGGASLSATGGFADSGRITVINFQWPATTALGISWQATPALLVAADVKRIAWSKVMKDFRLRYDSAGMGGSVDFALAQNWADQTVASLGLAWALNGQFTLRGGYNHAKNPIPAAFVNPLFPATVESHYTLGLGLAFTPVSELNASLTIAPNNTVTNGQGVVISHKQTNAQFMYTRRF
;
A
#
# COMPACT_ATOMS: atom_id res chain seq x y z
N MET A 1 -13.86 9.23 45.14
CA MET A 1 -14.48 8.85 43.88
C MET A 1 -14.35 10.04 42.93
N SER A 2 -13.30 10.13 42.16
CA SER A 2 -13.10 11.19 41.17
C SER A 2 -13.07 10.57 39.77
N ASN A 3 -14.06 10.95 38.97
CA ASN A 3 -14.23 10.58 37.58
C ASN A 3 -13.10 11.19 36.72
N THR A 4 -12.16 10.37 36.30
CA THR A 4 -11.25 10.70 35.19
C THR A 4 -11.71 9.94 33.94
N LEU A 5 -12.80 10.42 33.36
CA LEU A 5 -13.08 10.11 31.93
C LEU A 5 -12.03 10.84 31.09
N PHE A 6 -10.97 10.14 30.72
CA PHE A 6 -10.03 10.61 29.71
C PHE A 6 -10.81 10.89 28.44
N LYS A 7 -10.78 12.14 28.00
CA LYS A 7 -11.33 12.60 26.73
C LYS A 7 -10.51 11.95 25.58
N LEU A 8 -10.99 10.83 25.04
CA LEU A 8 -10.45 10.12 23.87
C LEU A 8 -10.75 10.86 22.54
N ALA A 9 -11.41 12.02 22.60
CA ALA A 9 -11.83 12.76 21.43
C ALA A 9 -10.69 13.32 20.51
N PRO A 10 -9.49 13.70 20.98
CA PRO A 10 -8.46 14.18 20.06
C PRO A 10 -7.69 13.06 19.33
N LEU A 11 -7.75 11.80 19.80
CA LEU A 11 -7.08 10.68 19.11
C LEU A 11 -7.85 10.23 17.88
N ALA A 12 -9.18 10.30 17.89
CA ALA A 12 -10.01 9.89 16.74
C ALA A 12 -9.82 10.78 15.51
N ALA A 13 -9.47 12.05 15.68
CA ALA A 13 -9.23 12.98 14.58
C ALA A 13 -7.88 12.73 13.84
N LEU A 14 -6.91 12.10 14.49
CA LEU A 14 -5.64 11.67 13.86
C LEU A 14 -5.80 10.44 12.96
N PHE A 15 -6.90 9.69 13.08
CA PHE A 15 -7.11 8.42 12.38
C PHE A 15 -7.90 8.51 11.08
N ALA A 16 -8.46 9.67 10.74
CA ALA A 16 -9.17 9.87 9.46
C ALA A 16 -8.22 10.09 8.26
N ALA A 17 -6.93 10.21 8.50
CA ALA A 17 -5.91 10.48 7.47
C ALA A 17 -5.16 9.19 7.10
N ALA A 18 -5.80 8.30 6.35
CA ALA A 18 -5.06 7.24 5.65
C ALA A 18 -4.34 7.86 4.47
N LEU A 19 -3.05 8.06 4.64
CA LEU A 19 -2.16 8.50 3.58
C LEU A 19 -2.01 7.41 2.53
N PRO A 20 -1.92 7.75 1.24
CA PRO A 20 -1.52 6.81 0.23
C PRO A 20 -0.11 6.31 0.56
N ALA A 21 -0.01 5.01 0.80
CA ALA A 21 1.24 4.33 1.04
C ALA A 21 1.79 3.91 -0.33
N LEU A 22 2.96 4.37 -0.68
CA LEU A 22 3.72 3.80 -1.78
C LEU A 22 4.29 2.47 -1.34
N ALA A 23 3.96 1.43 -2.05
CA ALA A 23 4.26 0.07 -1.69
C ALA A 23 5.40 -0.49 -2.54
N THR A 24 6.03 -1.52 -2.05
CA THR A 24 7.30 -1.98 -2.56
C THR A 24 7.27 -3.38 -3.17
N ASN A 25 6.27 -4.20 -2.86
CA ASN A 25 5.99 -5.46 -3.56
C ASN A 25 4.76 -5.28 -4.47
N GLY A 26 4.97 -4.70 -5.65
CA GLY A 26 3.90 -4.07 -6.40
C GLY A 26 3.38 -2.85 -5.62
N MET A 27 2.12 -2.85 -5.20
CA MET A 27 1.54 -1.81 -4.34
C MET A 27 1.48 -2.21 -2.84
N ASN A 28 1.97 -3.40 -2.45
CA ASN A 28 2.03 -3.84 -1.06
C ASN A 28 3.31 -3.36 -0.36
N MET A 29 3.20 -3.08 0.92
CA MET A 29 4.39 -2.83 1.75
C MET A 29 5.21 -4.11 1.93
N GLU A 30 6.54 -3.99 2.04
CA GLU A 30 7.45 -5.11 2.34
C GLU A 30 7.16 -5.72 3.71
N GLY A 31 6.86 -4.87 4.71
CA GLY A 31 6.53 -5.26 6.08
C GLY A 31 5.63 -4.23 6.75
N TYR A 32 4.95 -4.63 7.82
CA TYR A 32 4.11 -3.75 8.63
C TYR A 32 4.73 -3.58 10.02
N GLY A 33 4.98 -2.32 10.39
CA GLY A 33 5.73 -1.96 11.58
C GLY A 33 7.25 -2.20 11.45
N PRO A 34 8.07 -1.46 12.22
CA PRO A 34 9.53 -1.45 12.04
C PRO A 34 10.21 -2.79 12.36
N VAL A 35 9.62 -3.64 13.21
CA VAL A 35 10.22 -4.94 13.55
C VAL A 35 10.22 -5.86 12.33
N SER A 36 9.07 -6.08 11.72
CA SER A 36 8.97 -6.94 10.54
C SER A 36 9.68 -6.32 9.33
N THR A 37 9.55 -5.00 9.13
CA THR A 37 10.24 -4.28 8.05
C THR A 37 11.75 -4.45 8.16
N ALA A 38 12.33 -4.29 9.36
CA ALA A 38 13.76 -4.47 9.60
C ALA A 38 14.25 -5.92 9.35
N LEU A 39 13.34 -6.89 9.36
CA LEU A 39 13.59 -8.30 9.03
C LEU A 39 13.28 -8.62 7.54
N GLY A 40 13.31 -7.61 6.66
CA GLY A 40 12.97 -7.79 5.25
C GLY A 40 11.49 -8.13 5.01
N GLY A 41 10.61 -7.86 5.97
CA GLY A 41 9.19 -8.21 5.91
C GLY A 41 8.85 -9.61 6.44
N ALA A 42 9.83 -10.37 6.95
CA ALA A 42 9.59 -11.64 7.61
C ALA A 42 8.77 -11.44 8.89
N SER A 43 7.69 -12.22 9.04
CA SER A 43 6.65 -11.95 10.05
C SER A 43 5.75 -13.12 10.38
N GLN A 44 5.80 -14.19 9.59
CA GLN A 44 4.79 -15.23 9.65
C GLN A 44 4.86 -16.09 10.92
N ALA A 45 6.03 -16.11 11.59
CA ALA A 45 6.27 -16.98 12.73
C ALA A 45 6.92 -16.27 13.94
N ILE A 46 6.86 -14.94 14.01
CA ILE A 46 7.48 -14.12 15.08
C ILE A 46 6.46 -13.18 15.73
N ASP A 47 6.70 -12.81 17.01
CA ASP A 47 6.04 -11.65 17.64
C ASP A 47 6.71 -10.37 17.12
N HIS A 48 5.97 -9.57 16.40
CA HIS A 48 6.40 -8.27 15.87
C HIS A 48 5.43 -7.14 16.24
N GLY A 49 4.73 -7.31 17.35
CA GLY A 49 3.81 -6.34 17.88
C GLY A 49 2.40 -6.46 17.34
N THR A 50 1.65 -5.38 17.54
CA THR A 50 0.27 -5.31 17.03
C THR A 50 0.20 -5.29 15.50
N ALA A 51 1.31 -4.99 14.81
CA ALA A 51 1.44 -5.11 13.36
C ALA A 51 1.21 -6.56 12.84
N ALA A 52 1.27 -7.55 13.71
CA ALA A 52 0.87 -8.93 13.46
C ALA A 52 -0.54 -9.06 12.87
N MET A 53 -1.48 -8.19 13.27
CA MET A 53 -2.83 -8.11 12.71
C MET A 53 -2.81 -7.97 11.19
N ALA A 54 -1.85 -7.21 10.68
CA ALA A 54 -1.72 -6.90 9.27
C ALA A 54 -1.04 -8.01 8.45
N GLN A 55 -0.35 -8.97 9.08
CA GLN A 55 0.44 -10.01 8.42
C GLN A 55 -0.04 -11.43 8.76
N ASN A 56 0.25 -11.92 9.96
CA ASN A 56 -0.28 -13.20 10.47
C ASN A 56 -0.94 -12.99 11.84
N PRO A 57 -2.27 -12.93 11.95
CA PRO A 57 -2.94 -12.66 13.22
C PRO A 57 -2.68 -13.71 14.30
N ALA A 58 -2.31 -14.94 13.93
CA ALA A 58 -1.97 -15.97 14.90
C ALA A 58 -0.71 -15.64 15.71
N THR A 59 0.23 -14.82 15.15
CA THR A 59 1.43 -14.42 15.89
C THR A 59 1.14 -13.49 17.06
N LEU A 60 -0.06 -12.88 17.17
CA LEU A 60 -0.52 -12.21 18.38
C LEU A 60 -0.57 -13.14 19.60
N GLY A 61 -0.80 -14.43 19.41
CA GLY A 61 -0.75 -15.42 20.49
C GLY A 61 0.66 -15.71 21.01
N LEU A 62 1.71 -15.21 20.35
CA LEU A 62 3.08 -15.28 20.83
C LEU A 62 3.41 -14.18 21.86
N MET A 63 2.61 -13.11 21.94
CA MET A 63 2.83 -12.03 22.90
C MET A 63 2.67 -12.53 24.34
N ALA A 64 3.36 -11.90 25.27
CA ALA A 64 3.18 -12.17 26.70
C ALA A 64 1.75 -11.84 27.13
N PRO A 65 1.21 -12.50 28.20
CA PRO A 65 -0.07 -12.15 28.79
C PRO A 65 -0.13 -10.67 29.18
N GLY A 66 -1.31 -10.05 29.07
CA GLY A 66 -1.51 -8.63 29.33
C GLY A 66 -1.97 -7.87 28.10
N ALA A 67 -1.81 -6.56 28.12
CA ALA A 67 -2.17 -5.69 26.99
C ALA A 67 -0.93 -5.02 26.40
N ARG A 68 -1.01 -4.74 25.09
CA ARG A 68 0.03 -4.04 24.30
C ARG A 68 -0.61 -2.97 23.45
N LEU A 69 0.00 -1.80 23.45
CA LEU A 69 -0.35 -0.67 22.60
C LEU A 69 0.88 -0.28 21.81
N ASP A 70 0.75 -0.20 20.50
CA ASP A 70 1.78 0.27 19.58
C ASP A 70 1.27 1.51 18.85
N ALA A 71 2.08 2.57 18.81
CA ALA A 71 1.87 3.75 17.98
C ALA A 71 3.07 3.90 17.04
N ALA A 72 2.83 3.94 15.76
CA ALA A 72 3.87 3.95 14.75
C ALA A 72 3.70 5.08 13.73
N LEU A 73 4.81 5.53 13.19
CA LEU A 73 4.87 6.47 12.07
C LEU A 73 5.88 5.96 11.06
N GLY A 74 5.43 5.76 9.83
CA GLY A 74 6.27 5.47 8.68
C GLY A 74 6.41 6.69 7.77
N VAL A 75 7.57 6.80 7.12
CA VAL A 75 7.83 7.76 6.05
C VAL A 75 8.33 6.97 4.86
N LEU A 76 7.58 7.04 3.73
CA LEU A 76 8.03 6.48 2.46
C LEU A 76 8.64 7.59 1.61
N GLY A 77 9.83 7.34 1.09
CA GLY A 77 10.62 8.29 0.31
C GLY A 77 10.93 7.78 -1.11
N PRO A 78 9.94 7.68 -2.02
CA PRO A 78 10.17 7.28 -3.40
C PRO A 78 10.90 8.40 -4.16
N LYS A 79 11.71 7.99 -5.14
CA LYS A 79 12.30 8.88 -6.14
C LYS A 79 12.06 8.26 -7.51
N VAL A 80 11.13 8.86 -8.25
CA VAL A 80 10.72 8.41 -9.57
C VAL A 80 11.13 9.45 -10.61
N ALA A 81 11.67 8.99 -11.73
CA ALA A 81 11.96 9.81 -12.89
C ALA A 81 11.56 9.09 -14.17
N SER A 82 11.08 9.84 -15.15
CA SER A 82 10.69 9.37 -16.46
C SER A 82 11.43 10.16 -17.53
N SER A 83 12.02 9.47 -18.51
CA SER A 83 12.72 10.11 -19.64
C SER A 83 12.26 9.53 -20.96
N MET A 84 12.28 10.34 -21.98
CA MET A 84 11.99 9.98 -23.35
C MET A 84 13.05 10.62 -24.26
N ALA A 85 13.44 9.96 -25.34
CA ALA A 85 14.44 10.49 -26.28
C ALA A 85 14.04 11.88 -26.80
N GLY A 86 14.95 12.83 -26.75
CA GLY A 86 14.73 14.21 -27.19
C GLY A 86 13.92 15.10 -26.23
N MET A 87 13.51 14.57 -25.07
CA MET A 87 12.74 15.33 -24.06
C MET A 87 13.52 15.48 -22.75
N PRO A 88 13.36 16.58 -22.01
CA PRO A 88 13.90 16.70 -20.66
C PRO A 88 13.36 15.60 -19.73
N THR A 89 14.18 15.11 -18.81
CA THR A 89 13.76 14.12 -17.81
C THR A 89 12.74 14.72 -16.84
N ALA A 90 11.56 14.14 -16.81
CA ALA A 90 10.53 14.46 -15.83
C ALA A 90 10.84 13.76 -14.49
N ARG A 91 10.87 14.51 -13.39
CA ARG A 91 11.08 13.99 -12.03
C ARG A 91 9.81 14.18 -11.21
N SER A 92 9.40 13.11 -10.49
CA SER A 92 8.26 13.22 -9.60
C SER A 92 8.60 14.08 -8.38
N SER A 93 7.72 15.03 -8.05
CA SER A 93 7.75 15.82 -6.82
C SER A 93 7.14 15.08 -5.63
N GLY A 94 6.37 14.01 -5.88
CA GLY A 94 5.83 13.11 -4.85
C GLY A 94 6.95 12.26 -4.24
N THR A 95 7.67 12.79 -3.24
CA THR A 95 8.88 12.17 -2.67
C THR A 95 8.77 11.83 -1.20
N SER A 96 7.64 12.11 -0.54
CA SER A 96 7.46 11.84 0.90
C SER A 96 6.01 11.57 1.23
N TYR A 97 5.74 10.41 1.84
CA TYR A 97 4.40 9.99 2.26
C TYR A 97 4.45 9.48 3.68
N LEU A 98 3.58 10.01 4.54
CA LEU A 98 3.48 9.63 5.95
C LEU A 98 2.49 8.47 6.13
N MET A 99 2.83 7.51 6.96
CA MET A 99 2.00 6.33 7.27
C MET A 99 1.87 6.17 8.78
N PRO A 100 0.91 6.83 9.41
CA PRO A 100 0.60 6.56 10.80
C PRO A 100 -0.05 5.18 10.93
N ALA A 101 0.30 4.47 12.01
CA ALA A 101 -0.32 3.21 12.38
C ALA A 101 -0.51 3.13 13.88
N PHE A 102 -1.55 2.42 14.28
CA PHE A 102 -1.89 2.20 15.67
C PHE A 102 -2.43 0.79 15.86
N GLY A 103 -2.08 0.16 16.97
CA GLY A 103 -2.62 -1.13 17.34
C GLY A 103 -2.71 -1.31 18.84
N TYR A 104 -3.80 -1.93 19.26
CA TYR A 104 -4.02 -2.42 20.61
C TYR A 104 -4.34 -3.91 20.56
N ALA A 105 -3.67 -4.70 21.39
CA ALA A 105 -3.96 -6.11 21.55
C ALA A 105 -3.95 -6.47 23.04
N ARG A 106 -4.84 -7.39 23.43
CA ARG A 106 -4.90 -7.96 24.78
C ARG A 106 -4.94 -9.46 24.72
N ARG A 107 -4.01 -10.10 25.43
CA ARG A 107 -3.99 -11.54 25.65
C ARG A 107 -4.55 -11.86 27.03
N SER A 108 -5.58 -12.69 27.08
CA SER A 108 -6.23 -13.17 28.28
C SER A 108 -6.41 -14.69 28.18
N GLY A 109 -5.61 -15.44 28.94
CA GLY A 109 -5.55 -16.89 28.82
C GLY A 109 -5.11 -17.34 27.42
N SER A 110 -5.92 -18.18 26.78
CA SER A 110 -5.68 -18.68 25.43
C SER A 110 -6.13 -17.71 24.30
N LEU A 111 -6.84 -16.64 24.62
CA LEU A 111 -7.37 -15.70 23.63
C LEU A 111 -6.54 -14.41 23.57
N THR A 112 -6.34 -13.92 22.35
CA THR A 112 -5.78 -12.59 22.08
C THR A 112 -6.69 -11.87 21.09
N TYR A 113 -7.12 -10.67 21.42
CA TYR A 113 -7.99 -9.83 20.61
C TYR A 113 -7.55 -8.38 20.62
N GLY A 114 -8.03 -7.59 19.70
CA GLY A 114 -7.60 -6.22 19.61
C GLY A 114 -8.26 -5.41 18.51
N LEU A 115 -7.64 -4.27 18.23
CA LEU A 115 -8.02 -3.36 17.16
C LEU A 115 -6.77 -2.67 16.64
N GLY A 116 -6.69 -2.47 15.32
CA GLY A 116 -5.58 -1.72 14.74
C GLY A 116 -5.99 -0.96 13.49
N VAL A 117 -5.25 0.10 13.20
CA VAL A 117 -5.39 0.91 11.98
C VAL A 117 -4.04 0.91 11.27
N PHE A 118 -4.03 0.43 10.03
CA PHE A 118 -2.80 0.29 9.25
C PHE A 118 -3.06 0.68 7.79
N ALA A 119 -2.07 1.31 7.15
CA ALA A 119 -2.05 1.38 5.70
C ALA A 119 -1.91 -0.05 5.13
N GLN A 120 -2.58 -0.33 4.02
CA GLN A 120 -2.40 -1.57 3.26
C GLN A 120 -1.30 -1.42 2.23
N GLY A 121 -1.29 -0.27 1.56
CA GLY A 121 -0.38 0.07 0.49
C GLY A 121 -0.95 1.15 -0.41
N GLY A 122 -0.26 1.44 -1.49
CA GLY A 122 -0.65 2.44 -2.46
C GLY A 122 0.46 2.76 -3.44
N MET A 123 0.28 3.83 -4.20
CA MET A 123 1.26 4.30 -5.18
C MET A 123 0.88 5.70 -5.66
N GLY A 124 1.87 6.53 -6.00
CA GLY A 124 1.61 7.81 -6.61
C GLY A 124 2.86 8.49 -7.14
N THR A 125 2.65 9.40 -8.08
CA THR A 125 3.66 10.30 -8.65
C THR A 125 3.02 11.64 -8.97
N GLU A 126 3.83 12.67 -9.07
CA GLU A 126 3.40 13.99 -9.48
C GLU A 126 4.50 14.63 -10.36
N TYR A 127 4.13 15.10 -11.56
CA TYR A 127 5.06 15.72 -12.49
C TYR A 127 4.58 17.12 -12.86
N ALA A 128 5.53 18.02 -13.05
CA ALA A 128 5.29 19.41 -13.37
C ALA A 128 4.56 19.63 -14.71
N ALA A 129 3.93 20.78 -14.85
CA ALA A 129 3.13 21.16 -16.01
C ALA A 129 3.92 21.25 -17.32
N ASP A 130 5.22 21.50 -17.23
CA ASP A 130 6.17 21.57 -18.35
C ASP A 130 6.78 20.23 -18.71
N SER A 131 6.46 19.17 -17.96
CA SER A 131 6.95 17.82 -18.27
C SER A 131 6.30 17.28 -19.56
N PHE A 132 7.03 16.41 -20.28
CA PHE A 132 6.47 15.76 -21.47
C PHE A 132 5.22 14.88 -21.13
N LEU A 133 5.10 14.45 -19.89
CA LEU A 133 3.94 13.68 -19.40
C LEU A 133 2.67 14.51 -19.29
N ALA A 134 2.80 15.84 -19.24
CA ALA A 134 1.67 16.76 -19.29
C ALA A 134 1.12 16.98 -20.72
N ALA A 135 1.74 16.38 -21.75
CA ALA A 135 1.33 16.43 -23.16
C ALA A 135 1.13 17.85 -23.71
N GLY A 136 1.80 18.88 -23.16
CA GLY A 136 1.62 20.27 -23.55
C GLY A 136 0.33 20.92 -23.02
N SER A 137 -0.38 20.31 -22.11
CA SER A 137 -1.63 20.86 -21.54
C SER A 137 -1.44 22.05 -20.60
N GLY A 138 -0.18 22.35 -20.21
CA GLY A 138 0.13 23.46 -19.29
C GLY A 138 -0.29 23.25 -17.84
N ALA A 139 -0.68 22.01 -17.46
CA ALA A 139 -1.08 21.67 -16.10
C ALA A 139 -0.39 20.39 -15.62
N PRO A 140 -0.07 20.28 -14.31
CA PRO A 140 0.64 19.13 -13.78
C PRO A 140 -0.16 17.83 -13.94
N VAL A 141 0.55 16.69 -13.98
CA VAL A 141 -0.07 15.34 -13.95
C VAL A 141 0.28 14.65 -12.66
N ARG A 142 -0.67 13.86 -12.13
CA ARG A 142 -0.57 13.26 -10.81
C ARG A 142 -1.34 11.95 -10.74
N SER A 143 -0.86 11.05 -9.93
CA SER A 143 -1.65 9.94 -9.38
C SER A 143 -1.38 9.82 -7.89
N GLU A 144 -2.37 9.39 -7.12
CA GLU A 144 -2.19 9.06 -5.71
C GLU A 144 -3.27 8.07 -5.28
N LEU A 145 -2.90 6.80 -5.23
CA LEU A 145 -3.74 5.70 -4.75
C LEU A 145 -3.33 5.35 -3.32
N GLY A 146 -4.27 5.35 -2.41
CA GLY A 146 -4.08 4.90 -1.03
C GLY A 146 -5.13 3.89 -0.61
N VAL A 147 -4.70 2.84 0.09
CA VAL A 147 -5.57 1.84 0.71
C VAL A 147 -5.17 1.69 2.18
N GLY A 148 -6.16 1.80 3.06
CA GLY A 148 -5.98 1.59 4.48
C GLY A 148 -7.04 0.64 5.03
N ARG A 149 -6.86 0.22 6.28
CA ARG A 149 -7.77 -0.73 6.94
C ARG A 149 -7.80 -0.59 8.45
N VAL A 150 -8.97 -0.85 9.00
CA VAL A 150 -9.19 -1.15 10.42
C VAL A 150 -9.24 -2.66 10.56
N LEU A 151 -8.41 -3.21 11.43
CA LEU A 151 -8.22 -4.64 11.66
C LEU A 151 -8.81 -5.04 12.99
N MET A 152 -9.64 -6.07 13.00
CA MET A 152 -10.27 -6.64 14.19
C MET A 152 -9.80 -8.10 14.35
N PRO A 153 -8.65 -8.33 15.01
CA PRO A 153 -8.07 -9.65 15.16
C PRO A 153 -8.70 -10.43 16.31
N LEU A 154 -8.71 -11.75 16.13
CA LEU A 154 -8.88 -12.74 17.19
C LEU A 154 -7.86 -13.85 16.97
N ALA A 155 -7.03 -14.14 17.97
CA ALA A 155 -6.14 -15.29 17.98
C ALA A 155 -6.47 -16.19 19.16
N TRP A 156 -6.43 -17.50 18.92
CA TRP A 156 -6.73 -18.54 19.89
C TRP A 156 -5.62 -19.57 19.94
N GLN A 157 -4.99 -19.70 21.10
CA GLN A 157 -4.04 -20.75 21.37
C GLN A 157 -4.81 -22.05 21.62
N ALA A 158 -4.98 -22.85 20.56
CA ALA A 158 -5.78 -24.08 20.57
C ALA A 158 -5.08 -25.21 21.36
N THR A 159 -3.74 -25.29 21.26
CA THR A 159 -2.85 -26.14 22.08
C THR A 159 -1.65 -25.33 22.55
N PRO A 160 -0.79 -25.87 23.44
CA PRO A 160 0.47 -25.19 23.78
C PRO A 160 1.34 -24.86 22.57
N GLU A 161 1.26 -25.66 21.51
CA GLU A 161 2.07 -25.53 20.31
C GLU A 161 1.36 -24.77 19.18
N LEU A 162 0.02 -24.84 19.08
CA LEU A 162 -0.75 -24.31 17.95
C LEU A 162 -1.58 -23.10 18.34
N THR A 163 -1.35 -22.00 17.65
CA THR A 163 -2.21 -20.81 17.68
C THR A 163 -2.85 -20.59 16.30
N LEU A 164 -4.16 -20.40 16.29
CA LEU A 164 -4.94 -20.00 15.12
C LEU A 164 -5.34 -18.54 15.26
N GLY A 165 -5.47 -17.83 14.16
CA GLY A 165 -5.86 -16.42 14.18
C GLY A 165 -6.72 -16.05 12.99
N ALA A 166 -7.56 -15.04 13.16
CA ALA A 166 -8.36 -14.44 12.11
C ALA A 166 -8.42 -12.92 12.29
N THR A 167 -8.60 -12.17 11.19
CA THR A 167 -9.02 -10.77 11.23
C THR A 167 -10.20 -10.55 10.31
N LEU A 168 -11.10 -9.67 10.72
CA LEU A 168 -12.01 -8.99 9.82
C LEU A 168 -11.47 -7.58 9.58
N ASP A 169 -11.27 -7.24 8.30
CA ASP A 169 -10.61 -6.01 7.89
C ASP A 169 -11.65 -5.10 7.23
N PHE A 170 -12.02 -3.98 7.88
CA PHE A 170 -12.73 -2.89 7.20
C PHE A 170 -11.71 -2.08 6.40
N MET A 171 -11.92 -1.98 5.09
CA MET A 171 -11.00 -1.33 4.16
C MET A 171 -11.60 -0.04 3.60
N TRP A 172 -10.73 0.94 3.35
CA TRP A 172 -11.05 2.08 2.49
C TRP A 172 -9.97 2.22 1.43
N ALA A 173 -10.38 2.74 0.27
CA ALA A 173 -9.50 3.08 -0.83
C ALA A 173 -9.84 4.47 -1.35
N SER A 174 -8.83 5.22 -1.77
CA SER A 174 -9.01 6.51 -2.43
C SER A 174 -7.99 6.71 -3.55
N LEU A 175 -8.40 7.46 -4.58
CA LEU A 175 -7.57 7.76 -5.74
C LEU A 175 -7.75 9.22 -6.16
N ASP A 176 -6.63 9.90 -6.35
CA ASP A 176 -6.50 11.10 -7.15
C ASP A 176 -5.82 10.77 -8.47
N MET A 177 -6.26 11.36 -9.56
CA MET A 177 -5.58 11.25 -10.85
C MET A 177 -5.77 12.51 -11.69
N ARG A 178 -4.66 13.00 -12.25
CA ARG A 178 -4.58 13.99 -13.32
C ARG A 178 -3.75 13.38 -14.44
N MET A 179 -4.41 12.97 -15.50
CA MET A 179 -3.76 12.33 -16.64
C MET A 179 -3.92 13.19 -17.88
N ALA A 180 -2.83 13.36 -18.63
CA ALA A 180 -2.83 14.02 -19.92
C ALA A 180 -2.23 13.10 -20.99
N ALA A 181 -2.78 13.15 -22.18
CA ALA A 181 -2.29 12.43 -23.36
C ALA A 181 -2.76 13.16 -24.62
N SER A 182 -2.29 12.78 -25.81
CA SER A 182 -2.94 13.24 -27.04
C SER A 182 -4.38 12.70 -27.12
N GLY A 183 -5.26 13.40 -27.83
CA GLY A 183 -6.63 12.95 -28.03
C GLY A 183 -6.70 11.54 -28.63
N ALA A 184 -5.80 11.22 -29.56
CA ALA A 184 -5.68 9.87 -30.15
C ALA A 184 -5.30 8.81 -29.11
N GLN A 185 -4.32 9.11 -28.23
CA GLN A 185 -3.91 8.18 -27.16
C GLN A 185 -5.04 7.98 -26.14
N LEU A 186 -5.74 9.07 -25.75
CA LEU A 186 -6.87 8.94 -24.84
C LEU A 186 -8.03 8.19 -25.48
N GLY A 187 -8.33 8.45 -26.78
CA GLY A 187 -9.32 7.75 -27.58
C GLY A 187 -9.04 6.26 -27.69
N ALA A 188 -7.78 5.86 -27.77
CA ALA A 188 -7.37 4.44 -27.82
C ALA A 188 -7.69 3.67 -26.51
N LEU A 189 -7.95 4.36 -25.41
CA LEU A 189 -8.35 3.76 -24.14
C LEU A 189 -9.87 3.59 -24.03
N VAL A 190 -10.66 4.20 -24.94
CA VAL A 190 -12.13 4.16 -24.89
C VAL A 190 -12.62 2.77 -25.28
N THR A 191 -13.46 2.20 -24.44
CA THR A 191 -14.09 0.88 -24.66
C THR A 191 -15.59 0.96 -24.94
N ALA A 192 -16.24 2.03 -24.47
CA ALA A 192 -17.62 2.35 -24.74
C ALA A 192 -17.88 3.84 -24.57
N ALA A 193 -18.85 4.37 -25.30
CA ALA A 193 -19.29 5.76 -25.18
C ALA A 193 -20.77 5.91 -25.49
N SER A 194 -21.43 6.91 -24.90
CA SER A 194 -22.85 7.15 -25.07
C SER A 194 -23.18 8.65 -24.99
N GLY A 195 -24.38 9.00 -25.49
CA GLY A 195 -24.92 10.37 -25.41
C GLY A 195 -24.11 11.39 -26.19
N ASN A 196 -24.34 12.67 -25.87
CA ASN A 196 -23.67 13.79 -26.57
C ASN A 196 -22.15 13.77 -26.35
N LEU A 197 -21.68 13.35 -25.16
CA LEU A 197 -20.24 13.19 -24.90
C LEU A 197 -19.65 12.16 -25.86
N GLY A 198 -20.30 11.00 -26.05
CA GLY A 198 -19.88 9.97 -27.00
C GLY A 198 -19.80 10.49 -28.43
N ALA A 199 -20.77 11.30 -28.86
CA ALA A 199 -20.78 11.93 -30.18
C ALA A 199 -19.66 12.95 -30.38
N ALA A 200 -19.16 13.58 -29.32
CA ALA A 200 -18.03 14.54 -29.37
C ALA A 200 -16.66 13.88 -29.45
N LEU A 201 -16.50 12.63 -29.08
CA LEU A 201 -15.19 11.95 -29.00
C LEU A 201 -14.38 11.94 -30.32
N PRO A 202 -14.99 11.72 -31.52
CA PRO A 202 -14.24 11.76 -32.77
C PRO A 202 -13.55 13.11 -33.00
N ALA A 203 -14.17 14.22 -32.64
CA ALA A 203 -13.56 15.55 -32.73
C ALA A 203 -12.40 15.71 -31.74
N LEU A 204 -12.47 15.11 -30.56
CA LEU A 204 -11.41 15.12 -29.55
C LEU A 204 -10.21 14.26 -29.96
N GLY A 205 -10.39 13.26 -30.83
CA GLY A 205 -9.31 12.37 -31.30
C GLY A 205 -8.16 13.13 -32.00
N GLY A 206 -8.44 14.25 -32.63
CA GLY A 206 -7.43 15.13 -33.26
C GLY A 206 -6.76 16.14 -32.30
N ALA A 207 -7.20 16.21 -31.05
CA ALA A 207 -6.67 17.17 -30.09
C ALA A 207 -5.20 16.89 -29.75
N PRO A 208 -4.28 17.89 -29.82
CA PRO A 208 -2.90 17.76 -29.38
C PRO A 208 -2.76 17.23 -27.96
N TRP A 209 -3.66 17.66 -27.06
CA TRP A 209 -3.80 17.11 -25.73
C TRP A 209 -5.26 16.98 -25.29
N ALA A 210 -5.55 15.99 -24.48
CA ALA A 210 -6.76 15.83 -23.71
C ALA A 210 -6.41 15.36 -22.30
N ARG A 211 -7.24 15.69 -21.32
CA ARG A 211 -7.03 15.43 -19.89
C ARG A 211 -8.26 14.81 -19.26
N ILE A 212 -8.01 13.89 -18.34
CA ILE A 212 -8.95 13.44 -17.32
C ILE A 212 -8.38 13.89 -15.98
N ASP A 213 -9.15 14.65 -15.21
CA ASP A 213 -8.74 15.18 -13.92
C ASP A 213 -9.81 14.89 -12.86
N PHE A 214 -9.42 14.21 -11.78
CA PHE A 214 -10.20 14.02 -10.56
C PHE A 214 -9.27 13.97 -9.36
N SER A 215 -8.88 15.13 -8.88
CA SER A 215 -8.02 15.31 -7.72
C SER A 215 -8.60 16.36 -6.81
N ASN A 216 -8.54 16.10 -5.51
CA ASN A 216 -8.93 17.06 -4.49
C ASN A 216 -7.74 17.79 -3.88
N ASP A 217 -6.52 17.56 -4.39
CA ASP A 217 -5.23 18.10 -3.91
C ASP A 217 -4.93 17.79 -2.42
N ASN A 218 -5.70 16.92 -1.81
CA ASN A 218 -5.49 16.52 -0.43
C ASN A 218 -4.45 15.38 -0.38
N LYS A 219 -3.43 15.53 0.47
CA LYS A 219 -2.39 14.51 0.67
C LYS A 219 -2.86 13.30 1.49
N PHE A 220 -4.09 13.31 1.99
CA PHE A 220 -4.62 12.29 2.89
C PHE A 220 -5.85 11.56 2.37
N SER A 221 -6.42 12.03 1.26
CA SER A 221 -7.60 11.42 0.65
C SER A 221 -7.63 11.74 -0.84
N GLY A 222 -8.13 10.82 -1.66
CA GLY A 222 -8.36 11.05 -3.09
C GLY A 222 -9.79 11.48 -3.36
N ALA A 223 -10.00 12.15 -4.50
CA ALA A 223 -11.32 12.62 -4.95
C ALA A 223 -12.29 11.45 -5.20
N ALA A 224 -11.80 10.33 -5.74
CA ALA A 224 -12.58 9.09 -5.85
C ALA A 224 -12.31 8.20 -4.65
N SER A 225 -13.35 7.71 -3.97
CA SER A 225 -13.18 6.89 -2.77
C SER A 225 -14.25 5.81 -2.65
N SER A 226 -13.90 4.76 -1.91
CA SER A 226 -14.83 3.68 -1.55
C SER A 226 -14.42 2.97 -0.27
N THR A 227 -15.30 2.10 0.22
CA THR A 227 -15.05 1.21 1.35
C THR A 227 -15.41 -0.23 0.99
N GLY A 228 -14.92 -1.16 1.78
CA GLY A 228 -15.22 -2.58 1.62
C GLY A 228 -14.64 -3.41 2.76
N TRP A 229 -14.48 -4.70 2.51
CA TRP A 229 -14.06 -5.67 3.51
C TRP A 229 -13.05 -6.64 2.93
N ALA A 230 -12.23 -7.20 3.81
CA ALA A 230 -11.42 -8.38 3.56
C ALA A 230 -11.35 -9.21 4.85
N ALA A 231 -10.83 -10.42 4.75
CA ALA A 231 -10.58 -11.27 5.90
C ALA A 231 -9.19 -11.91 5.80
N LYS A 232 -8.60 -12.23 6.94
CA LYS A 232 -7.34 -12.94 7.00
C LYS A 232 -7.44 -14.09 7.99
N LEU A 233 -6.84 -15.21 7.65
CA LEU A 233 -6.62 -16.35 8.52
C LEU A 233 -5.12 -16.54 8.74
N GLY A 234 -4.76 -17.05 9.90
CA GLY A 234 -3.38 -17.34 10.23
C GLY A 234 -3.25 -18.55 11.15
N ALA A 235 -2.07 -19.16 11.12
CA ALA A 235 -1.66 -20.21 12.04
C ALA A 235 -0.19 -20.02 12.40
N VAL A 236 0.16 -20.36 13.64
CA VAL A 236 1.53 -20.50 14.11
C VAL A 236 1.65 -21.81 14.88
N TYR A 237 2.64 -22.62 14.51
CA TYR A 237 2.97 -23.88 15.17
C TYR A 237 4.38 -23.80 15.77
N ARG A 238 4.48 -23.98 17.07
CA ARG A 238 5.76 -24.11 17.80
C ARG A 238 6.28 -25.52 17.65
N ALA A 239 7.11 -25.75 16.62
CA ALA A 239 7.66 -27.10 16.34
C ALA A 239 8.67 -27.53 17.41
N SER A 240 9.33 -26.58 18.08
CA SER A 240 10.19 -26.80 19.23
C SER A 240 10.29 -25.53 20.09
N SER A 241 11.10 -25.54 21.15
CA SER A 241 11.37 -24.36 21.97
C SER A 241 12.10 -23.25 21.21
N THR A 242 12.71 -23.57 20.06
CA THR A 242 13.50 -22.64 19.26
C THR A 242 12.96 -22.43 17.84
N LEU A 243 11.95 -23.21 17.41
CA LEU A 243 11.48 -23.22 16.04
C LEU A 243 9.97 -23.01 15.96
N ASN A 244 9.55 -21.95 15.27
CA ASN A 244 8.16 -21.73 14.92
C ASN A 244 7.97 -21.78 13.39
N LEU A 245 6.83 -22.30 12.98
CA LEU A 245 6.32 -22.30 11.61
C LEU A 245 5.06 -21.43 11.57
N GLY A 246 4.89 -20.63 10.53
CA GLY A 246 3.74 -19.75 10.37
C GLY A 246 3.15 -19.85 8.98
N ALA A 247 1.84 -19.67 8.90
CA ALA A 247 1.11 -19.58 7.63
C ALA A 247 0.00 -18.55 7.75
N SER A 248 -0.28 -17.84 6.66
CA SER A 248 -1.44 -16.96 6.58
C SER A 248 -2.03 -16.88 5.18
N TYR A 249 -3.32 -16.58 5.14
CA TYR A 249 -4.07 -16.31 3.93
C TYR A 249 -4.91 -15.04 4.13
N GLN A 250 -4.74 -14.06 3.26
CA GLN A 250 -5.61 -12.88 3.16
C GLN A 250 -6.49 -13.03 1.92
N SER A 251 -7.78 -12.83 2.07
CA SER A 251 -8.72 -12.83 0.94
C SER A 251 -8.46 -11.64 0.00
N LYS A 252 -8.89 -11.77 -1.25
CA LYS A 252 -9.12 -10.61 -2.09
C LYS A 252 -10.08 -9.66 -1.36
N SER A 253 -9.87 -8.35 -1.49
CA SER A 253 -10.83 -7.36 -0.98
C SER A 253 -12.18 -7.43 -1.70
N SER A 254 -13.22 -6.92 -1.04
CA SER A 254 -14.53 -6.63 -1.61
C SER A 254 -14.79 -5.14 -1.44
N LEU A 255 -14.05 -4.32 -2.19
CA LEU A 255 -14.23 -2.87 -2.27
C LEU A 255 -15.38 -2.55 -3.23
N LYS A 256 -16.19 -1.56 -2.89
CA LYS A 256 -17.13 -0.94 -3.84
C LYS A 256 -16.35 -0.15 -4.90
N ASP A 257 -17.02 0.20 -5.99
CA ASP A 257 -16.42 1.14 -6.96
C ASP A 257 -16.09 2.47 -6.29
N MET A 258 -14.87 3.00 -6.54
CA MET A 258 -14.51 4.32 -6.05
C MET A 258 -15.17 5.37 -6.92
N LYS A 259 -15.79 6.38 -6.29
CA LYS A 259 -16.52 7.43 -7.00
C LYS A 259 -16.14 8.79 -6.48
N THR A 260 -16.08 9.76 -7.41
CA THR A 260 -16.05 11.19 -7.06
C THR A 260 -17.47 11.70 -6.74
N SER A 261 -17.57 12.93 -6.27
CA SER A 261 -18.84 13.67 -6.31
C SER A 261 -19.34 13.86 -7.74
N ALA A 262 -20.56 14.32 -7.93
CA ALA A 262 -21.19 14.48 -9.25
C ALA A 262 -20.45 15.42 -10.22
N GLY A 263 -19.77 16.46 -9.68
CA GLY A 263 -18.91 17.38 -10.43
C GLY A 263 -17.44 17.29 -10.04
N GLY A 264 -17.02 16.19 -9.39
CA GLY A 264 -15.65 16.02 -8.85
C GLY A 264 -14.63 15.52 -9.86
N ALA A 265 -14.98 15.48 -11.15
CA ALA A 265 -14.07 15.15 -12.24
C ALA A 265 -14.30 16.08 -13.42
N SER A 266 -13.26 16.25 -14.25
CA SER A 266 -13.33 16.97 -15.50
C SER A 266 -12.68 16.22 -16.66
N LEU A 267 -13.22 16.45 -17.86
CA LEU A 267 -12.61 16.09 -19.13
C LEU A 267 -12.38 17.38 -19.92
N SER A 268 -11.16 17.63 -20.34
CA SER A 268 -10.79 18.83 -21.07
C SER A 268 -9.84 18.52 -22.23
N ALA A 269 -9.82 19.36 -23.25
CA ALA A 269 -8.94 19.22 -24.41
C ALA A 269 -8.60 20.56 -25.05
N THR A 270 -7.64 20.54 -25.96
CA THR A 270 -7.30 21.69 -26.81
C THR A 270 -8.55 22.21 -27.53
N GLY A 271 -8.58 23.51 -27.81
CA GLY A 271 -9.73 24.17 -28.49
C GLY A 271 -10.85 24.61 -27.54
N GLY A 272 -10.59 24.59 -26.21
CA GLY A 272 -11.54 25.09 -25.22
C GLY A 272 -12.60 24.06 -24.83
N PHE A 273 -12.46 22.77 -25.23
CA PHE A 273 -13.36 21.72 -24.73
C PHE A 273 -13.17 21.55 -23.24
N ALA A 274 -14.24 21.66 -22.49
CA ALA A 274 -14.30 21.41 -21.06
C ALA A 274 -15.67 20.86 -20.67
N ASP A 275 -15.67 19.78 -19.91
CA ASP A 275 -16.86 19.17 -19.33
C ASP A 275 -16.58 18.76 -17.89
N SER A 276 -17.58 18.85 -17.04
CA SER A 276 -17.53 18.39 -15.65
C SER A 276 -18.42 17.17 -15.47
N GLY A 277 -18.04 16.30 -14.55
CA GLY A 277 -18.76 15.05 -14.36
C GLY A 277 -18.28 14.25 -13.18
N ARG A 278 -18.63 12.97 -13.20
CA ARG A 278 -18.24 11.98 -12.19
C ARG A 278 -17.28 10.97 -12.79
N ILE A 279 -16.22 10.63 -12.07
CA ILE A 279 -15.46 9.41 -12.32
C ILE A 279 -15.96 8.31 -11.40
N THR A 280 -16.06 7.12 -11.98
CA THR A 280 -16.20 5.84 -11.28
C THR A 280 -15.03 4.96 -11.65
N VAL A 281 -14.20 4.55 -10.66
CA VAL A 281 -13.16 3.53 -10.81
C VAL A 281 -13.82 2.18 -10.57
N ILE A 282 -13.92 1.38 -11.63
CA ILE A 282 -14.74 0.17 -11.64
C ILE A 282 -13.95 -1.03 -11.15
N ASN A 283 -14.48 -1.74 -10.14
CA ASN A 283 -13.99 -3.03 -9.65
C ASN A 283 -12.50 -3.05 -9.28
N PHE A 284 -11.97 -1.94 -8.73
CA PHE A 284 -10.63 -1.96 -8.16
C PHE A 284 -10.63 -2.83 -6.90
N GLN A 285 -9.70 -3.81 -6.83
CA GLN A 285 -9.60 -4.73 -5.70
C GLN A 285 -8.15 -4.91 -5.27
N TRP A 286 -7.96 -5.17 -3.98
CA TRP A 286 -6.67 -5.60 -3.45
C TRP A 286 -6.53 -7.12 -3.55
N PRO A 287 -5.37 -7.66 -3.96
CA PRO A 287 -5.21 -9.09 -4.26
C PRO A 287 -5.24 -9.97 -3.01
N ALA A 288 -5.63 -11.22 -3.21
CA ALA A 288 -5.39 -12.26 -2.21
C ALA A 288 -3.89 -12.50 -2.02
N THR A 289 -3.51 -12.85 -0.79
CA THR A 289 -2.10 -13.13 -0.45
C THR A 289 -2.03 -14.39 0.40
N THR A 290 -1.15 -15.32 0.03
CA THR A 290 -0.80 -16.50 0.82
C THR A 290 0.65 -16.36 1.27
N ALA A 291 0.96 -16.67 2.52
CA ALA A 291 2.32 -16.62 3.04
C ALA A 291 2.63 -17.81 3.94
N LEU A 292 3.87 -18.25 3.87
CA LEU A 292 4.47 -19.26 4.76
C LEU A 292 5.76 -18.67 5.33
N GLY A 293 6.10 -19.04 6.55
CA GLY A 293 7.34 -18.59 7.15
C GLY A 293 7.81 -19.46 8.29
N ILE A 294 9.05 -19.20 8.66
CA ILE A 294 9.78 -19.90 9.70
C ILE A 294 10.53 -18.87 10.56
N SER A 295 10.60 -19.11 11.85
CA SER A 295 11.54 -18.42 12.73
C SER A 295 12.30 -19.42 13.57
N TRP A 296 13.61 -19.21 13.65
CA TRP A 296 14.53 -20.07 14.39
C TRP A 296 15.40 -19.24 15.35
N GLN A 297 15.27 -19.51 16.63
CA GLN A 297 16.17 -18.97 17.66
C GLN A 297 17.46 -19.77 17.62
N ALA A 298 18.39 -19.37 16.75
CA ALA A 298 19.66 -20.07 16.50
C ALA A 298 20.57 -20.10 17.74
N THR A 299 20.56 -19.00 18.51
CA THR A 299 21.19 -18.88 19.84
C THR A 299 20.28 -18.05 20.74
N PRO A 300 20.52 -17.97 22.06
CA PRO A 300 19.73 -17.09 22.94
C PRO A 300 19.71 -15.60 22.48
N ALA A 301 20.72 -15.18 21.73
CA ALA A 301 20.84 -13.81 21.23
C ALA A 301 20.45 -13.63 19.74
N LEU A 302 20.40 -14.70 18.94
CA LEU A 302 20.22 -14.61 17.49
C LEU A 302 18.96 -15.32 17.02
N LEU A 303 18.04 -14.55 16.44
CA LEU A 303 16.86 -15.02 15.73
C LEU A 303 17.09 -14.92 14.22
N VAL A 304 16.73 -15.96 13.49
CA VAL A 304 16.63 -15.99 12.02
C VAL A 304 15.17 -16.17 11.64
N ALA A 305 14.67 -15.37 10.70
CA ALA A 305 13.31 -15.49 10.17
C ALA A 305 13.34 -15.47 8.64
N ALA A 306 12.52 -16.30 8.02
CA ALA A 306 12.37 -16.32 6.56
C ALA A 306 10.90 -16.58 6.19
N ASP A 307 10.42 -15.84 5.18
CA ASP A 307 9.06 -15.97 4.65
C ASP A 307 9.08 -16.10 3.13
N VAL A 308 8.10 -16.82 2.60
CA VAL A 308 7.71 -16.78 1.19
C VAL A 308 6.25 -16.38 1.11
N LYS A 309 5.95 -15.38 0.28
CA LYS A 309 4.62 -14.80 0.10
C LYS A 309 4.26 -14.81 -1.38
N ARG A 310 3.02 -15.23 -1.71
CA ARG A 310 2.47 -15.12 -3.06
C ARG A 310 1.33 -14.11 -3.06
N ILE A 311 1.41 -13.11 -3.94
CA ILE A 311 0.43 -12.05 -4.13
C ILE A 311 -0.24 -12.27 -5.49
N ALA A 312 -1.56 -12.44 -5.51
CA ALA A 312 -2.33 -12.81 -6.69
C ALA A 312 -2.74 -11.57 -7.54
N TRP A 313 -1.77 -10.76 -7.97
CA TRP A 313 -2.00 -9.54 -8.75
C TRP A 313 -2.74 -9.81 -10.05
N SER A 314 -2.47 -10.92 -10.75
CA SER A 314 -3.11 -11.28 -12.02
C SER A 314 -4.63 -11.42 -11.93
N LYS A 315 -5.18 -11.60 -10.73
CA LYS A 315 -6.63 -11.74 -10.50
C LYS A 315 -7.35 -10.40 -10.37
N VAL A 316 -6.63 -9.31 -10.15
CA VAL A 316 -7.21 -7.99 -9.84
C VAL A 316 -6.66 -6.86 -10.71
N MET A 317 -5.45 -7.02 -11.30
CA MET A 317 -4.75 -5.98 -12.08
C MET A 317 -4.59 -6.42 -13.55
N LYS A 318 -5.68 -6.83 -14.20
CA LYS A 318 -5.71 -7.08 -15.65
C LYS A 318 -5.82 -5.78 -16.42
N ASP A 319 -6.73 -4.94 -16.02
CA ASP A 319 -6.99 -3.60 -16.53
C ASP A 319 -7.36 -2.66 -15.37
N PHE A 320 -7.16 -1.37 -15.59
CA PHE A 320 -7.65 -0.32 -14.71
C PHE A 320 -8.76 0.41 -15.44
N ARG A 321 -10.01 0.29 -14.94
CA ARG A 321 -11.21 0.71 -15.64
C ARG A 321 -11.83 1.94 -15.00
N LEU A 322 -12.11 2.92 -15.83
CA LEU A 322 -12.74 4.17 -15.44
C LEU A 322 -14.00 4.38 -16.25
N ARG A 323 -15.05 4.91 -15.63
CA ARG A 323 -16.18 5.52 -16.31
C ARG A 323 -16.26 6.98 -15.97
N TYR A 324 -16.36 7.82 -16.97
CA TYR A 324 -16.68 9.24 -16.84
C TYR A 324 -18.13 9.46 -17.25
N ASP A 325 -18.95 9.97 -16.33
CA ASP A 325 -20.33 10.35 -16.56
C ASP A 325 -20.40 11.88 -16.64
N SER A 326 -20.72 12.44 -17.81
CA SER A 326 -20.82 13.87 -18.04
C SER A 326 -22.04 14.47 -17.33
N ALA A 327 -21.82 15.55 -16.59
CA ALA A 327 -22.89 16.33 -16.00
C ALA A 327 -23.38 17.47 -16.92
N GLY A 328 -22.49 18.01 -17.78
CA GLY A 328 -22.80 19.13 -18.66
C GLY A 328 -23.42 18.71 -20.00
N MET A 329 -22.80 17.76 -20.70
CA MET A 329 -23.21 17.35 -22.05
C MET A 329 -24.21 16.19 -22.05
N GLY A 330 -24.18 15.37 -21.00
CA GLY A 330 -24.91 14.09 -20.94
C GLY A 330 -24.19 12.96 -21.70
N GLY A 331 -24.41 11.74 -21.19
CA GLY A 331 -23.73 10.54 -21.68
C GLY A 331 -22.49 10.18 -20.86
N SER A 332 -21.80 9.13 -21.28
CA SER A 332 -20.66 8.57 -20.55
C SER A 332 -19.58 8.05 -21.49
N VAL A 333 -18.35 7.93 -20.95
CA VAL A 333 -17.22 7.28 -21.64
C VAL A 333 -16.57 6.31 -20.67
N ASP A 334 -16.38 5.06 -21.13
CA ASP A 334 -15.65 4.03 -20.43
C ASP A 334 -14.22 3.93 -20.98
N PHE A 335 -13.25 3.92 -20.08
CA PHE A 335 -11.83 3.76 -20.41
C PHE A 335 -11.29 2.49 -19.76
N ALA A 336 -10.38 1.81 -20.44
CA ALA A 336 -9.62 0.70 -19.89
C ALA A 336 -8.12 0.87 -20.19
N LEU A 337 -7.32 0.91 -19.12
CA LEU A 337 -5.88 0.94 -19.18
C LEU A 337 -5.37 -0.47 -18.88
N ALA A 338 -4.87 -1.17 -19.90
CA ALA A 338 -4.31 -2.50 -19.74
C ALA A 338 -3.16 -2.48 -18.73
N GLN A 339 -3.16 -3.42 -17.78
CA GLN A 339 -2.18 -3.54 -16.71
C GLN A 339 -1.44 -4.88 -16.80
N ASN A 340 -2.18 -5.97 -17.02
CA ASN A 340 -1.68 -7.34 -17.21
C ASN A 340 -0.64 -7.79 -16.18
N TRP A 341 -0.80 -7.39 -14.91
CA TRP A 341 0.15 -7.74 -13.86
C TRP A 341 0.23 -9.25 -13.67
N ALA A 342 1.45 -9.75 -13.49
CA ALA A 342 1.71 -11.13 -13.11
C ALA A 342 1.56 -11.31 -11.59
N ASP A 343 1.28 -12.54 -11.16
CA ASP A 343 1.39 -12.87 -9.74
C ASP A 343 2.83 -12.72 -9.27
N GLN A 344 2.99 -12.26 -8.03
CA GLN A 344 4.29 -11.97 -7.46
C GLN A 344 4.62 -12.94 -6.33
N THR A 345 5.81 -13.56 -6.40
CA THR A 345 6.39 -14.31 -5.29
C THR A 345 7.44 -13.45 -4.61
N VAL A 346 7.26 -13.23 -3.31
CA VAL A 346 8.14 -12.42 -2.46
C VAL A 346 8.90 -13.35 -1.54
N ALA A 347 10.22 -13.22 -1.49
CA ALA A 347 11.09 -13.88 -0.51
C ALA A 347 11.61 -12.85 0.50
N SER A 348 11.55 -13.18 1.78
CA SER A 348 12.04 -12.35 2.88
C SER A 348 12.99 -13.16 3.75
N LEU A 349 14.11 -12.53 4.15
CA LEU A 349 15.06 -13.08 5.10
C LEU A 349 15.44 -12.00 6.10
N GLY A 350 15.44 -12.35 7.39
CA GLY A 350 15.75 -11.42 8.46
C GLY A 350 16.56 -12.05 9.57
N LEU A 351 17.40 -11.23 10.18
CA LEU A 351 18.20 -11.54 11.35
C LEU A 351 17.91 -10.52 12.46
N ALA A 352 17.70 -10.97 13.69
CA ALA A 352 17.62 -10.10 14.86
C ALA A 352 18.65 -10.56 15.89
N TRP A 353 19.48 -9.64 16.30
CA TRP A 353 20.54 -9.89 17.27
C TRP A 353 20.34 -9.03 18.53
N ALA A 354 19.98 -9.69 19.63
CA ALA A 354 19.93 -9.07 20.96
C ALA A 354 21.37 -8.86 21.47
N LEU A 355 21.84 -7.62 21.40
CA LEU A 355 23.19 -7.25 21.89
C LEU A 355 23.26 -7.35 23.42
N ASN A 356 22.16 -6.99 24.09
CA ASN A 356 21.95 -7.07 25.53
C ASN A 356 20.45 -6.95 25.84
N GLY A 357 20.09 -6.81 27.11
CA GLY A 357 18.69 -6.71 27.54
C GLY A 357 17.94 -5.44 27.06
N GLN A 358 18.64 -4.45 26.48
CA GLN A 358 18.07 -3.18 26.05
C GLN A 358 18.10 -3.02 24.51
N PHE A 359 19.14 -3.49 23.84
CA PHE A 359 19.39 -3.23 22.43
C PHE A 359 19.23 -4.49 21.57
N THR A 360 18.45 -4.38 20.50
CA THR A 360 18.32 -5.38 19.45
C THR A 360 18.64 -4.76 18.10
N LEU A 361 19.63 -5.30 17.39
CA LEU A 361 19.88 -4.96 15.99
C LEU A 361 19.13 -5.92 15.07
N ARG A 362 18.66 -5.39 13.95
CA ARG A 362 17.98 -6.20 12.92
C ARG A 362 18.51 -5.85 11.55
N GLY A 363 18.57 -6.84 10.68
CA GLY A 363 18.87 -6.66 9.27
C GLY A 363 18.10 -7.66 8.44
N GLY A 364 17.75 -7.26 7.23
CA GLY A 364 16.95 -8.13 6.38
C GLY A 364 17.08 -7.81 4.90
N TYR A 365 16.58 -8.73 4.11
CA TYR A 365 16.48 -8.66 2.67
C TYR A 365 15.12 -9.13 2.21
N ASN A 366 14.53 -8.38 1.27
CA ASN A 366 13.27 -8.71 0.60
C ASN A 366 13.49 -8.65 -0.90
N HIS A 367 12.97 -9.63 -1.62
CA HIS A 367 13.04 -9.66 -3.07
C HIS A 367 11.76 -10.19 -3.69
N ALA A 368 11.31 -9.48 -4.73
CA ALA A 368 10.23 -9.93 -5.61
C ALA A 368 10.41 -9.32 -7.00
N LYS A 369 10.23 -10.09 -8.05
CA LYS A 369 10.23 -9.54 -9.41
C LYS A 369 9.12 -8.53 -9.59
N ASN A 370 9.39 -7.48 -10.38
CA ASN A 370 8.36 -6.54 -10.79
C ASN A 370 7.16 -7.27 -11.42
N PRO A 371 5.92 -7.10 -10.89
CA PRO A 371 4.76 -7.79 -11.43
C PRO A 371 4.22 -7.16 -12.72
N ILE A 372 4.64 -5.93 -13.05
CA ILE A 372 4.13 -5.18 -14.21
C ILE A 372 4.95 -5.54 -15.44
N PRO A 373 4.36 -6.12 -16.49
CA PRO A 373 5.11 -6.32 -17.75
C PRO A 373 5.57 -4.97 -18.30
N ALA A 374 6.79 -4.91 -18.81
CA ALA A 374 7.44 -3.66 -19.23
C ALA A 374 6.54 -2.79 -20.12
N ALA A 375 5.84 -3.39 -21.09
CA ALA A 375 4.95 -2.69 -22.02
C ALA A 375 3.84 -1.87 -21.32
N PHE A 376 3.43 -2.25 -20.11
CA PHE A 376 2.31 -1.66 -19.37
C PHE A 376 2.74 -0.80 -18.18
N VAL A 377 4.06 -0.61 -17.96
CA VAL A 377 4.52 0.29 -16.89
C VAL A 377 4.12 1.71 -17.23
N ASN A 378 3.32 2.32 -16.34
CA ASN A 378 2.85 3.69 -16.49
C ASN A 378 3.66 4.64 -15.59
N PRO A 379 4.18 5.77 -16.11
CA PRO A 379 4.90 6.77 -15.30
C PRO A 379 4.10 7.30 -14.09
N LEU A 380 2.77 7.29 -14.16
CA LEU A 380 1.92 7.69 -13.04
C LEU A 380 1.78 6.58 -11.97
N PHE A 381 2.01 5.30 -12.33
CA PHE A 381 1.87 4.15 -11.43
C PHE A 381 3.05 3.17 -11.52
N PRO A 382 4.30 3.60 -11.25
CA PRO A 382 5.50 2.81 -11.50
C PRO A 382 5.90 1.93 -10.32
N ALA A 383 5.09 0.96 -9.93
CA ALA A 383 5.39 0.04 -8.83
C ALA A 383 6.45 -1.01 -9.22
N THR A 384 7.65 -0.56 -9.61
CA THR A 384 8.66 -1.40 -10.29
C THR A 384 9.82 -1.85 -9.41
N VAL A 385 9.91 -1.44 -8.15
CA VAL A 385 11.00 -1.83 -7.25
C VAL A 385 10.96 -3.34 -6.97
N GLU A 386 12.13 -3.99 -6.90
CA GLU A 386 12.24 -5.46 -6.76
C GLU A 386 12.95 -5.92 -5.49
N SER A 387 13.94 -5.16 -5.02
CA SER A 387 14.78 -5.55 -3.87
C SER A 387 14.79 -4.50 -2.78
N HIS A 388 14.82 -4.95 -1.53
CA HIS A 388 14.87 -4.09 -0.34
C HIS A 388 15.91 -4.60 0.62
N TYR A 389 16.84 -3.75 1.02
CA TYR A 389 17.80 -3.94 2.10
C TYR A 389 17.29 -3.20 3.32
N THR A 390 17.18 -3.88 4.43
CA THR A 390 16.57 -3.32 5.63
C THR A 390 17.48 -3.42 6.82
N LEU A 391 17.43 -2.40 7.66
CA LEU A 391 18.12 -2.33 8.95
C LEU A 391 17.13 -1.88 10.01
N GLY A 392 17.39 -2.23 11.27
CA GLY A 392 16.56 -1.76 12.38
C GLY A 392 17.22 -1.85 13.73
N LEU A 393 16.67 -1.05 14.63
CA LEU A 393 17.09 -0.96 16.02
C LEU A 393 15.87 -1.08 16.92
N GLY A 394 15.95 -1.93 17.94
CA GLY A 394 15.04 -1.97 19.08
C GLY A 394 15.74 -1.46 20.32
N LEU A 395 15.07 -0.58 21.08
CA LEU A 395 15.55 -0.02 22.35
C LEU A 395 14.47 -0.19 23.42
N ALA A 396 14.70 -1.09 24.36
CA ALA A 396 13.86 -1.25 25.54
C ALA A 396 14.29 -0.24 26.62
N PHE A 397 13.46 0.74 26.90
CA PHE A 397 13.70 1.71 28.00
C PHE A 397 13.41 1.09 29.36
N THR A 398 12.36 0.25 29.41
CA THR A 398 11.92 -0.50 30.58
C THR A 398 11.36 -1.85 30.12
N PRO A 399 11.08 -2.81 31.02
CA PRO A 399 10.44 -4.07 30.63
C PRO A 399 9.09 -3.91 29.91
N VAL A 400 8.43 -2.76 30.05
CA VAL A 400 7.11 -2.48 29.48
C VAL A 400 7.09 -1.39 28.40
N SER A 401 8.22 -0.76 28.10
CA SER A 401 8.30 0.35 27.11
C SER A 401 9.49 0.16 26.19
N GLU A 402 9.25 0.18 24.90
CA GLU A 402 10.30 0.08 23.88
C GLU A 402 10.04 1.00 22.69
N LEU A 403 11.11 1.39 22.01
CA LEU A 403 11.12 2.04 20.72
C LEU A 403 11.75 1.12 19.70
N ASN A 404 11.10 0.94 18.57
CA ASN A 404 11.64 0.25 17.41
C ASN A 404 11.73 1.21 16.23
N ALA A 405 12.83 1.13 15.48
CA ALA A 405 13.04 1.89 14.26
C ALA A 405 13.51 0.95 13.13
N SER A 406 13.17 1.29 11.89
CA SER A 406 13.70 0.63 10.71
C SER A 406 14.00 1.61 9.59
N LEU A 407 14.98 1.25 8.77
CA LEU A 407 15.34 1.89 7.52
C LEU A 407 15.30 0.84 6.41
N THR A 408 14.64 1.18 5.30
CA THR A 408 14.61 0.37 4.07
C THR A 408 15.25 1.14 2.94
N ILE A 409 16.13 0.50 2.19
CA ILE A 409 16.74 1.02 0.98
C ILE A 409 16.36 0.07 -0.17
N ALA A 410 15.62 0.60 -1.15
CA ALA A 410 15.33 -0.06 -2.40
C ALA A 410 16.17 0.57 -3.51
N PRO A 411 17.12 -0.18 -4.11
CA PRO A 411 17.95 0.29 -5.22
C PRO A 411 17.11 0.70 -6.42
N ASN A 412 17.71 1.49 -7.31
CA ASN A 412 17.05 1.92 -8.53
C ASN A 412 16.71 0.72 -9.42
N ASN A 413 15.45 0.61 -9.81
CA ASN A 413 15.01 -0.26 -10.91
C ASN A 413 14.59 0.62 -12.10
N THR A 414 14.98 0.22 -13.31
CA THR A 414 14.69 0.97 -14.54
C THR A 414 13.97 0.06 -15.53
N VAL A 415 12.85 0.56 -16.05
CA VAL A 415 12.03 -0.16 -17.03
C VAL A 415 11.75 0.77 -18.21
N THR A 416 11.89 0.28 -19.44
CA THR A 416 11.42 0.98 -20.65
C THR A 416 10.05 0.43 -21.00
N ASN A 417 9.03 1.29 -21.05
CA ASN A 417 7.68 0.87 -21.38
C ASN A 417 7.43 0.74 -22.89
N GLY A 418 6.23 0.28 -23.25
CA GLY A 418 5.84 0.08 -24.68
C GLY A 418 5.79 1.35 -25.52
N GLN A 419 5.85 2.53 -24.90
CA GLN A 419 5.91 3.83 -25.57
C GLN A 419 7.32 4.42 -25.67
N GLY A 420 8.35 3.66 -25.25
CA GLY A 420 9.74 4.11 -25.24
C GLY A 420 10.10 5.03 -24.07
N VAL A 421 9.20 5.20 -23.08
CA VAL A 421 9.51 5.94 -21.86
C VAL A 421 10.36 5.09 -20.94
N VAL A 422 11.51 5.60 -20.55
CA VAL A 422 12.40 4.98 -19.55
C VAL A 422 11.99 5.50 -18.17
N ILE A 423 11.53 4.61 -17.32
CA ILE A 423 11.03 4.92 -15.97
C ILE A 423 12.00 4.33 -14.97
N SER A 424 12.53 5.17 -14.08
CA SER A 424 13.42 4.76 -12.98
C SER A 424 12.73 4.99 -11.64
N HIS A 425 12.82 4.01 -10.74
CA HIS A 425 12.24 4.07 -9.41
C HIS A 425 13.22 3.53 -8.38
N LYS A 426 13.52 4.34 -7.36
CA LYS A 426 14.24 3.94 -6.15
C LYS A 426 13.52 4.48 -4.93
N GLN A 427 13.78 3.90 -3.75
CA GLN A 427 13.05 4.28 -2.54
C GLN A 427 13.92 4.18 -1.29
N THR A 428 13.68 5.09 -0.34
CA THR A 428 14.26 5.05 1.01
C THR A 428 13.14 5.31 2.00
N ASN A 429 12.87 4.34 2.89
CA ASN A 429 11.77 4.42 3.85
C ASN A 429 12.32 4.35 5.28
N ALA A 430 11.66 5.03 6.20
CA ALA A 430 11.92 4.92 7.63
C ALA A 430 10.61 4.64 8.38
N GLN A 431 10.69 3.85 9.45
CA GLN A 431 9.54 3.62 10.34
C GLN A 431 10.01 3.69 11.79
N PHE A 432 9.14 4.21 12.65
CA PHE A 432 9.31 4.30 14.10
C PHE A 432 8.06 3.76 14.78
N MET A 433 8.21 3.07 15.89
CA MET A 433 7.11 2.53 16.67
C MET A 433 7.45 2.56 18.15
N TYR A 434 6.61 3.21 18.93
CA TYR A 434 6.62 3.12 20.38
C TYR A 434 5.64 2.05 20.84
N THR A 435 6.12 1.18 21.71
CA THR A 435 5.34 0.11 22.33
C THR A 435 5.19 0.35 23.82
N ARG A 436 3.96 0.16 24.33
CA ARG A 436 3.68 0.10 25.77
C ARG A 436 2.95 -1.20 26.10
N ARG A 437 3.45 -1.93 27.12
CA ARG A 437 2.81 -3.12 27.70
C ARG A 437 2.19 -2.79 29.05
N PHE A 438 1.09 -3.49 29.39
CA PHE A 438 0.33 -3.28 30.62
C PHE A 438 0.02 -4.61 31.28
#